data_24e848a283e06d1502c295b493240892
#
_entry.id   24e848a283e06d1502c295b493240892
#
_cell.length_a   1.000
_cell.length_b   1.000
_cell.length_c   1.000
_cell.angle_alpha   90.00
_cell.angle_beta   90.00
_cell.angle_gamma   90.00
#
_symmetry.space_group_name_H-M   'P 1'
#
loop_
_entity.id
_entity.type
_entity.pdbx_description
1 polymer ?
#
loop_
_entity_poly.entity_id
_entity_poly.type
_entity_poly.pdbx_seq_one_letter_code
_entity_poly.pdbx_strand_id
1 'polypeptide(L)'
;LLFIPLLGATLYLYLDNKESQVNWIEVYAEYGQKKEVVLPDQSKVWLNSGTHIIYPERFAQVRQIFVSGETFLEVAKDPERPFIVDTKDVSIKVHGTRFNVRSYTEDKGTEATLLEGSISLLVKGDLNKQDIFLVPGEKAILDKKQLKLEKFDVDAYQSWRNGQYTFRDKTLQEIITELQRLFNVQIVIRDKALLKEIFFVTFAQGLSLDEMLE
;
A
#
# COMPACT_ATOMS: atom_id res chain seq x y z
N LEU A 1 17.89 56.32 -4.25
CA LEU A 1 18.88 55.19 -4.33
C LEU A 1 18.47 53.92 -3.51
N LEU A 2 17.38 53.96 -2.72
CA LEU A 2 16.88 52.83 -1.92
C LEU A 2 15.90 51.92 -2.67
N PHE A 3 15.39 52.32 -3.85
CA PHE A 3 14.37 51.54 -4.59
C PHE A 3 14.91 50.31 -5.35
N ILE A 4 16.17 50.31 -5.76
CA ILE A 4 16.77 49.23 -6.55
C ILE A 4 16.92 47.93 -5.72
N PRO A 5 17.46 47.98 -4.48
CA PRO A 5 17.56 46.79 -3.64
C PRO A 5 16.18 46.20 -3.22
N LEU A 6 15.18 47.09 -3.06
CA LEU A 6 13.82 46.64 -2.72
C LEU A 6 13.14 45.90 -3.90
N LEU A 7 13.34 46.42 -5.12
CA LEU A 7 12.85 45.77 -6.36
C LEU A 7 13.55 44.42 -6.60
N GLY A 8 14.86 44.33 -6.32
CA GLY A 8 15.63 43.09 -6.39
C GLY A 8 15.16 42.07 -5.34
N ALA A 9 14.93 42.51 -4.11
CA ALA A 9 14.42 41.67 -3.04
C ALA A 9 12.98 41.17 -3.31
N THR A 10 12.11 42.04 -3.83
CA THR A 10 10.74 41.63 -4.20
C THR A 10 10.72 40.71 -5.40
N LEU A 11 11.59 40.91 -6.39
CA LEU A 11 11.74 40.01 -7.53
C LEU A 11 12.34 38.65 -7.08
N TYR A 12 13.34 38.67 -6.22
CA TYR A 12 13.92 37.46 -5.63
C TYR A 12 12.87 36.68 -4.85
N LEU A 13 12.11 37.32 -3.96
CA LEU A 13 11.02 36.71 -3.21
C LEU A 13 9.88 36.24 -4.12
N TYR A 14 9.58 36.95 -5.21
CA TYR A 14 8.58 36.53 -6.21
C TYR A 14 9.04 35.31 -7.02
N LEU A 15 10.33 35.24 -7.36
CA LEU A 15 10.91 34.13 -8.08
C LEU A 15 11.11 32.88 -7.16
N ASP A 16 11.46 33.13 -5.91
CA ASP A 16 11.64 32.09 -4.88
C ASP A 16 10.27 31.51 -4.41
N ASN A 17 9.25 32.38 -4.43
CA ASN A 17 7.87 32.00 -4.07
C ASN A 17 7.05 31.39 -5.25
N LYS A 18 7.70 31.07 -6.37
CA LYS A 18 7.16 30.06 -7.28
C LYS A 18 7.27 28.72 -6.59
N GLU A 19 6.42 28.49 -5.59
CA GLU A 19 6.07 27.13 -5.16
C GLU A 19 5.82 26.36 -6.45
N SER A 20 6.71 25.46 -6.76
CA SER A 20 6.54 24.55 -7.90
C SER A 20 5.24 23.82 -7.60
N GLN A 21 4.16 24.18 -8.30
CA GLN A 21 2.90 23.47 -8.15
C GLN A 21 3.21 22.01 -8.42
N VAL A 22 3.13 21.20 -7.36
CA VAL A 22 3.35 19.77 -7.48
C VAL A 22 2.15 19.20 -8.22
N ASN A 23 2.38 18.76 -9.45
CA ASN A 23 1.37 18.03 -10.19
C ASN A 23 1.27 16.63 -9.60
N TRP A 24 0.07 16.27 -9.17
CA TRP A 24 -0.23 14.96 -8.62
C TRP A 24 -0.84 14.07 -9.69
N ILE A 25 -0.40 12.83 -9.74
CA ILE A 25 -0.93 11.79 -10.61
C ILE A 25 -1.73 10.84 -9.73
N GLU A 26 -2.95 10.56 -10.14
CA GLU A 26 -3.83 9.58 -9.52
C GLU A 26 -3.97 8.37 -10.44
N VAL A 27 -3.81 7.18 -9.88
CA VAL A 27 -4.03 5.92 -10.59
C VAL A 27 -4.96 5.04 -9.77
N TYR A 28 -5.99 4.57 -10.42
CA TYR A 28 -6.97 3.66 -9.84
C TYR A 28 -7.01 2.34 -10.59
N ALA A 29 -6.92 1.21 -9.88
CA ALA A 29 -7.23 -0.12 -10.39
C ALA A 29 -8.69 -0.43 -10.01
N GLU A 30 -9.55 -0.50 -11.02
CA GLU A 30 -10.97 -0.83 -10.82
C GLU A 30 -11.15 -2.20 -10.17
N TYR A 31 -12.31 -2.45 -9.57
CA TYR A 31 -12.67 -3.79 -9.10
C TYR A 31 -12.59 -4.79 -10.27
N GLY A 32 -12.05 -5.96 -10.03
CA GLY A 32 -11.78 -6.97 -11.06
C GLY A 32 -10.50 -6.72 -11.88
N GLN A 33 -9.78 -5.63 -11.66
CA GLN A 33 -8.58 -5.28 -12.42
C GLN A 33 -7.33 -5.21 -11.53
N LYS A 34 -6.19 -5.50 -12.15
CA LYS A 34 -4.87 -5.23 -11.61
C LYS A 34 -4.13 -4.28 -12.54
N LYS A 35 -3.29 -3.41 -12.00
CA LYS A 35 -2.47 -2.49 -12.80
C LYS A 35 -1.02 -2.52 -12.36
N GLU A 36 -0.10 -2.32 -13.31
CA GLU A 36 1.30 -2.04 -13.04
C GLU A 36 1.57 -0.58 -13.37
N VAL A 37 2.30 0.10 -12.49
CA VAL A 37 2.71 1.50 -12.63
C VAL A 37 4.21 1.59 -12.41
N VAL A 38 4.89 2.26 -13.32
CA VAL A 38 6.30 2.64 -13.14
C VAL A 38 6.34 4.08 -12.68
N LEU A 39 6.90 4.31 -11.51
CA LEU A 39 7.02 5.62 -10.89
C LEU A 39 8.18 6.43 -11.50
N PRO A 40 8.27 7.76 -11.27
CA PRO A 40 9.32 8.63 -11.82
C PRO A 40 10.75 8.23 -11.43
N ASP A 41 10.94 7.50 -10.32
CA ASP A 41 12.22 6.99 -9.85
C ASP A 41 12.53 5.56 -10.34
N GLN A 42 11.75 5.02 -11.28
CA GLN A 42 11.80 3.66 -11.80
C GLN A 42 11.36 2.57 -10.81
N SER A 43 10.81 2.94 -9.65
CA SER A 43 10.12 1.99 -8.78
C SER A 43 8.91 1.42 -9.49
N LYS A 44 8.63 0.13 -9.28
CA LYS A 44 7.48 -0.55 -9.84
C LYS A 44 6.44 -0.80 -8.75
N VAL A 45 5.21 -0.49 -9.05
CA VAL A 45 4.07 -0.66 -8.15
C VAL A 45 2.98 -1.45 -8.87
N TRP A 46 2.63 -2.61 -8.33
CA TRP A 46 1.47 -3.37 -8.78
C TRP A 46 0.29 -3.05 -7.85
N LEU A 47 -0.80 -2.67 -8.43
CA LEU A 47 -2.05 -2.35 -7.75
C LEU A 47 -3.00 -3.53 -7.86
N ASN A 48 -3.49 -4.03 -6.73
CA ASN A 48 -4.57 -5.01 -6.68
C ASN A 48 -5.94 -4.34 -6.92
N SER A 49 -6.97 -5.13 -7.13
CA SER A 49 -8.34 -4.67 -7.39
C SER A 49 -8.82 -3.67 -6.34
N GLY A 50 -9.45 -2.58 -6.78
CA GLY A 50 -9.97 -1.53 -5.91
C GLY A 50 -8.90 -0.66 -5.25
N THR A 51 -7.67 -0.66 -5.77
CA THR A 51 -6.56 0.10 -5.21
C THR A 51 -6.43 1.45 -5.88
N HIS A 52 -6.20 2.47 -5.06
CA HIS A 52 -5.94 3.85 -5.46
C HIS A 52 -4.57 4.30 -4.95
N ILE A 53 -3.76 4.90 -5.82
CA ILE A 53 -2.51 5.54 -5.44
C ILE A 53 -2.46 6.97 -5.95
N ILE A 54 -1.79 7.84 -5.18
CA ILE A 54 -1.51 9.23 -5.54
C ILE A 54 -0.01 9.46 -5.36
N TYR A 55 0.63 10.04 -6.36
CA TYR A 55 2.05 10.38 -6.32
C TYR A 55 2.35 11.62 -7.15
N PRO A 56 3.44 12.36 -6.86
CA PRO A 56 3.80 13.55 -7.64
C PRO A 56 4.42 13.14 -8.99
N GLU A 57 4.20 13.95 -10.02
CA GLU A 57 4.80 13.77 -11.35
C GLU A 57 6.34 13.70 -11.28
N ARG A 58 6.94 14.34 -10.28
CA ARG A 58 8.39 14.30 -9.99
C ARG A 58 8.62 14.21 -8.49
N PHE A 59 9.46 13.28 -8.08
CA PHE A 59 9.90 13.21 -6.69
C PHE A 59 10.95 14.30 -6.38
N ALA A 60 10.82 14.89 -5.20
CA ALA A 60 11.80 15.80 -4.61
C ALA A 60 12.83 15.00 -3.76
N GLN A 61 13.30 15.57 -2.67
CA GLN A 61 14.21 14.93 -1.71
C GLN A 61 13.58 13.71 -1.02
N VAL A 62 12.26 13.71 -0.91
CA VAL A 62 11.49 12.57 -0.40
C VAL A 62 10.64 12.01 -1.54
N ARG A 63 10.68 10.71 -1.74
CA ARG A 63 9.86 9.99 -2.71
C ARG A 63 8.61 9.48 -1.99
N GLN A 64 7.52 10.22 -2.06
CA GLN A 64 6.30 9.93 -1.29
C GLN A 64 5.15 9.56 -2.20
N ILE A 65 4.43 8.51 -1.83
CA ILE A 65 3.16 8.10 -2.44
C ILE A 65 2.10 7.86 -1.36
N PHE A 66 0.85 8.06 -1.72
CA PHE A 66 -0.30 7.72 -0.89
C PHE A 66 -0.98 6.49 -1.45
N VAL A 67 -1.37 5.56 -0.58
CA VAL A 67 -1.96 4.28 -0.96
C VAL A 67 -3.24 4.03 -0.16
N SER A 68 -4.32 3.74 -0.89
CA SER A 68 -5.55 3.15 -0.35
C SER A 68 -5.86 1.89 -1.13
N GLY A 69 -5.78 0.72 -0.49
CA GLY A 69 -5.91 -0.57 -1.15
C GLY A 69 -4.73 -1.48 -0.91
N GLU A 70 -4.41 -2.35 -1.85
CA GLU A 70 -3.30 -3.29 -1.75
C GLU A 70 -2.31 -3.11 -2.91
N THR A 71 -1.04 -2.91 -2.55
CA THR A 71 0.06 -2.73 -3.50
C THR A 71 1.21 -3.64 -3.18
N PHE A 72 1.82 -4.20 -4.22
CA PHE A 72 3.15 -4.75 -4.14
C PHE A 72 4.14 -3.77 -4.75
N LEU A 73 5.24 -3.49 -4.04
CA LEU A 73 6.22 -2.50 -4.44
C LEU A 73 7.59 -3.14 -4.60
N GLU A 74 8.25 -2.79 -5.70
CA GLU A 74 9.69 -2.98 -5.91
C GLU A 74 10.31 -1.60 -6.02
N VAL A 75 10.77 -1.08 -4.89
CA VAL A 75 11.29 0.28 -4.79
C VAL A 75 12.73 0.33 -5.27
N ALA A 76 13.02 1.24 -6.19
CA ALA A 76 14.37 1.50 -6.68
C ALA A 76 15.30 1.92 -5.54
N LYS A 77 16.50 1.30 -5.48
CA LYS A 77 17.48 1.54 -4.42
C LYS A 77 18.01 2.97 -4.52
N ASP A 78 17.81 3.75 -3.50
CA ASP A 78 18.33 5.11 -3.36
C ASP A 78 18.52 5.42 -1.87
N PRO A 79 19.75 5.26 -1.34
CA PRO A 79 20.05 5.49 0.08
C PRO A 79 19.91 6.96 0.50
N GLU A 80 20.09 7.89 -0.43
CA GLU A 80 20.09 9.34 -0.15
C GLU A 80 18.66 9.90 -0.02
N ARG A 81 17.71 9.31 -0.75
CA ARG A 81 16.33 9.77 -0.78
C ARG A 81 15.39 8.67 -0.29
N PRO A 82 14.79 8.82 0.89
CA PRO A 82 13.84 7.84 1.40
C PRO A 82 12.59 7.77 0.49
N PHE A 83 12.03 6.57 0.39
CA PHE A 83 10.73 6.33 -0.24
C PHE A 83 9.70 6.10 0.87
N ILE A 84 8.61 6.86 0.83
CA ILE A 84 7.56 6.82 1.85
C ILE A 84 6.26 6.36 1.22
N VAL A 85 5.67 5.31 1.78
CA VAL A 85 4.30 4.88 1.47
C VAL A 85 3.39 5.30 2.63
N ASP A 86 2.52 6.25 2.37
CA ASP A 86 1.52 6.70 3.33
C ASP A 86 0.18 5.99 3.10
N THR A 87 -0.35 5.40 4.17
CA THR A 87 -1.69 4.81 4.20
C THR A 87 -2.57 5.54 5.22
N LYS A 88 -3.81 5.08 5.42
CA LYS A 88 -4.69 5.65 6.46
C LYS A 88 -4.10 5.54 7.87
N ASP A 89 -3.41 4.41 8.20
CA ASP A 89 -3.02 4.07 9.57
C ASP A 89 -1.51 4.15 9.82
N VAL A 90 -0.68 3.97 8.79
CA VAL A 90 0.77 3.89 8.92
C VAL A 90 1.49 4.68 7.84
N SER A 91 2.71 5.10 8.15
CA SER A 91 3.69 5.61 7.22
C SER A 91 4.87 4.63 7.16
N ILE A 92 5.20 4.14 5.98
CA ILE A 92 6.23 3.12 5.73
C ILE A 92 7.38 3.78 5.00
N LYS A 93 8.58 3.75 5.59
CA LYS A 93 9.81 4.32 5.04
C LYS A 93 10.76 3.22 4.62
N VAL A 94 11.26 3.32 3.39
CA VAL A 94 12.20 2.36 2.79
C VAL A 94 13.27 3.07 1.93
N HIS A 95 14.36 2.36 1.54
CA HIS A 95 15.43 2.90 0.70
C HIS A 95 15.77 2.01 -0.52
N GLY A 96 14.98 0.97 -0.76
CA GLY A 96 15.19 -0.02 -1.81
C GLY A 96 14.76 -1.39 -1.32
N THR A 97 13.49 -1.71 -1.49
CA THR A 97 12.81 -2.76 -0.71
C THR A 97 11.73 -3.38 -1.57
N ARG A 98 11.53 -4.70 -1.42
CA ARG A 98 10.41 -5.44 -2.01
C ARG A 98 9.43 -5.82 -0.91
N PHE A 99 8.22 -5.31 -0.98
CA PHE A 99 7.22 -5.50 0.07
C PHE A 99 5.79 -5.35 -0.45
N ASN A 100 4.84 -5.86 0.31
CA ASN A 100 3.42 -5.69 0.07
C ASN A 100 2.81 -4.82 1.18
N VAL A 101 1.91 -3.94 0.80
CA VAL A 101 1.10 -3.14 1.72
C VAL A 101 -0.36 -3.33 1.40
N ARG A 102 -1.18 -3.64 2.41
CA ARG A 102 -2.62 -3.77 2.32
C ARG A 102 -3.28 -2.82 3.32
N SER A 103 -4.04 -1.86 2.83
CA SER A 103 -4.70 -0.82 3.62
C SER A 103 -5.97 -0.32 2.93
N TYR A 104 -6.94 -1.21 2.73
CA TYR A 104 -8.25 -0.81 2.23
C TYR A 104 -9.04 -0.06 3.31
N THR A 105 -9.90 0.86 2.89
CA THR A 105 -10.71 1.67 3.81
C THR A 105 -11.66 0.81 4.64
N GLU A 106 -12.23 -0.23 4.02
CA GLU A 106 -13.17 -1.17 4.65
C GLU A 106 -12.50 -2.27 5.48
N ASP A 107 -11.18 -2.48 5.32
CA ASP A 107 -10.45 -3.46 6.13
C ASP A 107 -10.25 -2.94 7.57
N LYS A 108 -10.16 -3.84 8.54
CA LYS A 108 -10.03 -3.51 9.97
C LYS A 108 -8.75 -2.75 10.30
N GLY A 109 -7.71 -2.89 9.46
CA GLY A 109 -6.41 -2.29 9.69
C GLY A 109 -5.51 -2.30 8.48
N THR A 110 -4.21 -2.16 8.74
CA THR A 110 -3.18 -2.14 7.70
C THR A 110 -2.19 -3.27 7.92
N GLU A 111 -1.81 -3.95 6.83
CA GLU A 111 -0.78 -5.00 6.83
C GLU A 111 0.40 -4.55 5.97
N ALA A 112 1.62 -4.78 6.46
CA ALA A 112 2.86 -4.58 5.72
C ALA A 112 3.70 -5.86 5.77
N THR A 113 4.06 -6.43 4.63
CA THR A 113 4.77 -7.71 4.50
C THR A 113 6.10 -7.49 3.79
N LEU A 114 7.21 -7.77 4.45
CA LEU A 114 8.55 -7.51 3.92
C LEU A 114 9.19 -8.76 3.32
N LEU A 115 9.55 -8.69 2.02
CA LEU A 115 10.21 -9.78 1.30
C LEU A 115 11.73 -9.58 1.21
N GLU A 116 12.17 -8.33 0.91
CA GLU A 116 13.58 -8.02 0.73
C GLU A 116 13.87 -6.59 1.15
N GLY A 117 15.04 -6.36 1.78
CA GLY A 117 15.46 -5.04 2.25
C GLY A 117 15.09 -4.79 3.70
N SER A 118 14.61 -3.58 4.00
CA SER A 118 14.19 -3.19 5.34
C SER A 118 13.04 -2.18 5.29
N ILE A 119 12.18 -2.25 6.28
CA ILE A 119 11.08 -1.30 6.50
C ILE A 119 11.25 -0.64 7.87
N SER A 120 11.08 0.69 7.93
CA SER A 120 10.73 1.44 9.13
C SER A 120 9.26 1.84 9.02
N LEU A 121 8.43 1.38 9.95
CA LEU A 121 6.99 1.63 9.99
C LEU A 121 6.65 2.51 11.18
N LEU A 122 5.94 3.60 10.93
CA LEU A 122 5.42 4.53 11.93
C LEU A 122 3.90 4.46 11.97
N VAL A 123 3.32 4.16 13.14
CA VAL A 123 1.87 4.16 13.35
C VAL A 123 1.38 5.60 13.52
N LYS A 124 0.42 5.99 12.69
CA LYS A 124 -0.17 7.33 12.75
C LYS A 124 -1.02 7.50 14.02
N GLY A 125 -0.84 8.63 14.70
CA GLY A 125 -1.54 8.92 15.94
C GLY A 125 -0.99 8.21 17.18
N ASP A 126 0.12 7.48 17.06
CA ASP A 126 0.88 7.02 18.23
C ASP A 126 1.65 8.19 18.83
N LEU A 127 1.38 8.48 20.10
CA LEU A 127 2.02 9.57 20.85
C LEU A 127 3.52 9.32 21.07
N ASN A 128 3.93 8.06 21.14
CA ASN A 128 5.33 7.67 21.36
C ASN A 128 6.18 7.80 20.10
N LYS A 129 5.56 7.87 18.90
CA LYS A 129 6.24 7.99 17.61
C LYS A 129 7.43 7.04 17.44
N GLN A 130 7.28 5.81 17.91
CA GLN A 130 8.35 4.82 17.85
C GLN A 130 8.31 4.12 16.48
N ASP A 131 9.45 4.13 15.78
CA ASP A 131 9.63 3.39 14.55
C ASP A 131 9.71 1.88 14.84
N ILE A 132 8.97 1.12 14.06
CA ILE A 132 8.96 -0.34 14.11
C ILE A 132 9.72 -0.83 12.89
N PHE A 133 10.76 -1.62 13.12
CA PHE A 133 11.61 -2.14 12.06
C PHE A 133 11.20 -3.57 11.72
N LEU A 134 11.06 -3.84 10.41
CA LEU A 134 10.84 -5.18 9.88
C LEU A 134 12.09 -5.66 9.14
N VAL A 135 12.35 -6.96 9.27
CA VAL A 135 13.34 -7.70 8.47
C VAL A 135 12.63 -8.66 7.51
N PRO A 136 13.30 -9.14 6.45
CA PRO A 136 12.70 -10.08 5.50
C PRO A 136 12.11 -11.31 6.21
N GLY A 137 10.90 -11.70 5.79
CA GLY A 137 10.13 -12.77 6.42
C GLY A 137 9.27 -12.31 7.60
N GLU A 138 9.16 -11.00 7.83
CA GLU A 138 8.26 -10.43 8.84
C GLU A 138 7.10 -9.68 8.19
N LYS A 139 5.96 -9.76 8.86
CA LYS A 139 4.71 -9.08 8.54
C LYS A 139 4.22 -8.32 9.77
N ALA A 140 3.93 -7.05 9.60
CA ALA A 140 3.25 -6.22 10.59
C ALA A 140 1.77 -6.14 10.27
N ILE A 141 0.92 -6.37 11.26
CA ILE A 141 -0.53 -6.25 11.19
C ILE A 141 -0.95 -5.23 12.24
N LEU A 142 -1.49 -4.11 11.81
CA LEU A 142 -2.08 -3.10 12.69
C LEU A 142 -3.60 -3.23 12.63
N ASP A 143 -4.22 -3.65 13.73
CA ASP A 143 -5.67 -3.69 13.90
C ASP A 143 -6.06 -2.84 15.13
N LYS A 144 -6.95 -1.85 14.97
CA LYS A 144 -7.45 -0.98 16.04
C LYS A 144 -6.36 -0.44 16.98
N LYS A 145 -5.23 0.00 16.42
CA LYS A 145 -4.03 0.49 17.14
C LYS A 145 -3.23 -0.60 17.88
N GLN A 146 -3.57 -1.86 17.74
CA GLN A 146 -2.76 -2.96 18.22
C GLN A 146 -1.87 -3.47 17.08
N LEU A 147 -0.57 -3.42 17.29
CA LEU A 147 0.39 -3.94 16.34
C LEU A 147 0.78 -5.37 16.72
N LYS A 148 0.71 -6.26 15.73
CA LYS A 148 1.20 -7.63 15.82
C LYS A 148 2.27 -7.84 14.77
N LEU A 149 3.37 -8.50 15.14
CA LEU A 149 4.39 -8.97 14.22
C LEU A 149 4.25 -10.48 14.05
N GLU A 150 4.26 -10.94 12.82
CA GLU A 150 4.20 -12.35 12.44
C GLU A 150 5.38 -12.68 11.53
N LYS A 151 5.84 -13.95 11.58
CA LYS A 151 6.83 -14.47 10.65
C LYS A 151 6.14 -15.27 9.55
N PHE A 152 6.71 -15.20 8.35
CA PHE A 152 6.28 -16.00 7.22
C PHE A 152 7.50 -16.48 6.42
N ASP A 153 7.29 -17.54 5.63
CA ASP A 153 8.30 -18.03 4.71
C ASP A 153 8.29 -17.19 3.43
N VAL A 154 9.39 -16.50 3.15
CA VAL A 154 9.54 -15.63 1.96
C VAL A 154 9.47 -16.44 0.68
N ASP A 155 10.06 -17.64 0.66
CA ASP A 155 10.09 -18.50 -0.53
C ASP A 155 8.70 -19.10 -0.82
N ALA A 156 7.92 -19.35 0.24
CA ALA A 156 6.54 -19.79 0.15
C ALA A 156 5.52 -18.65 -0.05
N TYR A 157 5.97 -17.39 -0.06
CA TYR A 157 5.08 -16.25 -0.24
C TYR A 157 4.50 -16.21 -1.65
N GLN A 158 3.25 -16.62 -1.74
CA GLN A 158 2.50 -16.55 -2.98
C GLN A 158 1.80 -15.18 -3.07
N SER A 159 2.20 -14.42 -4.06
CA SER A 159 1.64 -13.11 -4.28
C SER A 159 0.33 -13.20 -5.07
N TRP A 160 -0.65 -12.42 -4.67
CA TRP A 160 -1.87 -12.17 -5.44
C TRP A 160 -1.58 -11.73 -6.91
N ARG A 161 -0.37 -11.20 -7.17
CA ARG A 161 0.09 -10.86 -8.53
C ARG A 161 0.04 -12.07 -9.46
N ASN A 162 0.33 -13.26 -8.95
CA ASN A 162 0.31 -14.50 -9.71
C ASN A 162 -1.10 -15.14 -9.77
N GLY A 163 -2.13 -14.47 -9.23
CA GLY A 163 -3.49 -14.98 -9.23
C GLY A 163 -3.77 -16.11 -8.24
N GLN A 164 -2.86 -16.33 -7.29
CA GLN A 164 -3.08 -17.25 -6.19
C GLN A 164 -3.53 -16.47 -4.95
N TYR A 165 -4.58 -16.96 -4.29
CA TYR A 165 -5.15 -16.32 -3.11
C TYR A 165 -5.17 -17.31 -1.95
N THR A 166 -4.53 -16.92 -0.83
CA THR A 166 -4.50 -17.73 0.39
C THR A 166 -5.15 -16.93 1.52
N PHE A 167 -6.19 -17.51 2.07
CA PHE A 167 -6.90 -17.00 3.24
C PHE A 167 -6.56 -17.88 4.44
N ARG A 168 -5.92 -17.30 5.45
CA ARG A 168 -5.60 -17.96 6.72
C ARG A 168 -6.30 -17.23 7.85
N ASP A 169 -7.02 -17.99 8.67
CA ASP A 169 -7.74 -17.45 9.82
C ASP A 169 -8.64 -16.25 9.47
N LYS A 170 -9.26 -16.32 8.28
CA LYS A 170 -10.18 -15.28 7.80
C LYS A 170 -11.62 -15.77 7.95
N THR A 171 -12.48 -14.84 8.39
CA THR A 171 -13.93 -15.10 8.41
C THR A 171 -14.47 -15.18 6.99
N LEU A 172 -15.57 -15.90 6.79
CA LEU A 172 -16.26 -15.95 5.48
C LEU A 172 -16.61 -14.52 5.00
N GLN A 173 -16.98 -13.62 5.92
CA GLN A 173 -17.24 -12.22 5.57
C GLN A 173 -16.01 -11.54 4.96
N GLU A 174 -14.82 -11.75 5.51
CA GLU A 174 -13.58 -11.16 4.99
C GLU A 174 -13.21 -11.76 3.63
N ILE A 175 -13.40 -13.08 3.45
CA ILE A 175 -13.18 -13.76 2.17
C ILE A 175 -14.13 -13.23 1.10
N ILE A 176 -15.44 -13.15 1.40
CA ILE A 176 -16.44 -12.62 0.48
C ILE A 176 -16.12 -11.17 0.07
N THR A 177 -15.75 -10.33 1.04
CA THR A 177 -15.39 -8.93 0.76
C THR A 177 -14.24 -8.87 -0.25
N GLU A 178 -13.25 -9.75 -0.12
CA GLU A 178 -12.14 -9.82 -1.07
C GLU A 178 -12.55 -10.37 -2.44
N LEU A 179 -13.32 -11.47 -2.48
CA LEU A 179 -13.81 -12.04 -3.74
C LEU A 179 -14.70 -11.04 -4.51
N GLN A 180 -15.57 -10.29 -3.82
CA GLN A 180 -16.37 -9.23 -4.43
C GLN A 180 -15.49 -8.18 -5.11
N ARG A 181 -14.40 -7.79 -4.47
CA ARG A 181 -13.42 -6.83 -5.00
C ARG A 181 -12.66 -7.40 -6.19
N LEU A 182 -12.17 -8.65 -6.06
CA LEU A 182 -11.35 -9.32 -7.08
C LEU A 182 -12.12 -9.62 -8.36
N PHE A 183 -13.41 -9.94 -8.26
CA PHE A 183 -14.25 -10.34 -9.41
C PHE A 183 -15.28 -9.28 -9.83
N ASN A 184 -15.32 -8.14 -9.11
CA ASN A 184 -16.30 -7.08 -9.35
C ASN A 184 -17.75 -7.59 -9.34
N VAL A 185 -18.10 -8.35 -8.31
CA VAL A 185 -19.42 -8.97 -8.16
C VAL A 185 -20.01 -8.65 -6.78
N GLN A 186 -21.30 -8.87 -6.61
CA GLN A 186 -21.97 -8.85 -5.33
C GLN A 186 -22.32 -10.28 -4.89
N ILE A 187 -21.80 -10.71 -3.74
CA ILE A 187 -22.08 -12.02 -3.14
C ILE A 187 -23.01 -11.82 -1.94
N VAL A 188 -24.15 -12.49 -1.94
CA VAL A 188 -25.14 -12.42 -0.87
C VAL A 188 -25.25 -13.77 -0.18
N ILE A 189 -24.91 -13.82 1.11
CA ILE A 189 -25.05 -15.01 1.95
C ILE A 189 -26.42 -14.97 2.66
N ARG A 190 -27.24 -16.00 2.45
CA ARG A 190 -28.56 -16.11 3.05
C ARG A 190 -28.49 -16.40 4.56
N ASP A 191 -27.60 -17.32 4.95
CA ASP A 191 -27.37 -17.61 6.37
C ASP A 191 -26.25 -16.74 6.95
N LYS A 192 -26.66 -15.73 7.69
CA LYS A 192 -25.72 -14.80 8.32
C LYS A 192 -24.83 -15.42 9.41
N ALA A 193 -25.17 -16.59 9.93
CA ALA A 193 -24.36 -17.27 10.93
C ALA A 193 -23.02 -17.71 10.31
N LEU A 194 -23.03 -18.15 9.04
CA LEU A 194 -21.82 -18.55 8.30
C LEU A 194 -20.79 -17.44 8.13
N LEU A 195 -21.21 -16.17 8.14
CA LEU A 195 -20.29 -15.04 7.94
C LEU A 195 -19.19 -14.93 8.99
N LYS A 196 -19.38 -15.55 10.16
CA LYS A 196 -18.42 -15.54 11.27
C LYS A 196 -17.51 -16.78 11.29
N GLU A 197 -17.82 -17.78 10.48
CA GLU A 197 -17.00 -19.00 10.39
C GLU A 197 -15.61 -18.66 9.84
N ILE A 198 -14.59 -19.30 10.40
CA ILE A 198 -13.18 -19.05 10.08
C ILE A 198 -12.69 -20.14 9.13
N PHE A 199 -12.02 -19.72 8.07
CA PHE A 199 -11.53 -20.60 7.02
C PHE A 199 -10.02 -20.49 6.84
N PHE A 200 -9.46 -21.62 6.43
CA PHE A 200 -8.14 -21.73 5.84
C PHE A 200 -8.29 -22.31 4.44
N VAL A 201 -8.13 -21.48 3.42
CA VAL A 201 -8.30 -21.91 2.02
C VAL A 201 -7.26 -21.26 1.12
N THR A 202 -6.77 -22.01 0.13
CA THR A 202 -5.91 -21.51 -0.93
C THR A 202 -6.57 -21.80 -2.27
N PHE A 203 -6.84 -20.76 -3.03
CA PHE A 203 -7.31 -20.85 -4.39
C PHE A 203 -6.12 -20.82 -5.36
N ALA A 204 -6.07 -21.84 -6.24
CA ALA A 204 -5.03 -21.93 -7.25
C ALA A 204 -5.18 -20.82 -8.30
N GLN A 205 -4.10 -20.56 -9.04
CA GLN A 205 -4.10 -19.61 -10.13
C GLN A 205 -5.11 -20.03 -11.22
N GLY A 206 -5.87 -19.05 -11.72
CA GLY A 206 -6.74 -19.22 -12.88
C GLY A 206 -8.12 -19.78 -12.57
N LEU A 207 -8.47 -20.01 -11.30
CA LEU A 207 -9.83 -20.40 -10.93
C LEU A 207 -10.80 -19.23 -11.19
N SER A 208 -11.94 -19.57 -11.78
CA SER A 208 -13.10 -18.68 -11.88
C SER A 208 -13.77 -18.54 -10.50
N LEU A 209 -14.63 -17.52 -10.36
CA LEU A 209 -15.39 -17.35 -9.11
C LEU A 209 -16.26 -18.55 -8.80
N ASP A 210 -16.92 -19.15 -9.82
CA ASP A 210 -17.80 -20.31 -9.65
C ASP A 210 -17.01 -21.49 -9.09
N GLU A 211 -15.80 -21.79 -9.61
CA GLU A 211 -14.91 -22.83 -9.11
C GLU A 211 -14.37 -22.56 -7.69
N MET A 212 -14.33 -21.29 -7.26
CA MET A 212 -13.94 -20.93 -5.88
C MET A 212 -15.10 -21.06 -4.88
N LEU A 213 -16.34 -21.11 -5.35
CA LEU A 213 -17.55 -21.17 -4.53
C LEU A 213 -18.14 -22.57 -4.42
N GLU A 214 -17.67 -23.52 -5.21
CA GLU A 214 -18.01 -24.96 -5.14
C GLU A 214 -17.19 -25.70 -4.06
#